data_0f79d9b1da28260850da1d8530d5ef89
#
_entry.id   0f79d9b1da28260850da1d8530d5ef89
#
_cell.length_a   1.000
_cell.length_b   1.000
_cell.length_c   1.000
_cell.angle_alpha   90.00
_cell.angle_beta   90.00
_cell.angle_gamma   90.00
#
_symmetry.space_group_name_H-M   'P 1'
#
loop_
_entity.id
_entity.type
_entity.pdbx_description
1 polymer ?
#
loop_
_entity_poly.entity_id
_entity_poly.type
_entity_poly.pdbx_seq_one_letter_code
_entity_poly.pdbx_strand_id
1 'polypeptide(L)'
;RYMDPRNHKALVDPKIDRYWKNVDLYVGGTEHATGHLIYSRFWNKFLYDMGVSIMEEPFQKLVNQGMIQGRSNFVYRIKDTHTFVSLNLKDQYDVTPLHVDVNIVSNDILDLEAFKAWRPEYKTAEFILEDGKYVCGWAIEKMSKSMFNVVNPDMIVEKYGADTLRMYEMFLGPVE
;
A
#
# COMPACT_ATOMS: atom_id res chain seq x y z
N ARG A 1 24.32 -12.03 8.99
CA ARG A 1 25.25 -11.23 9.85
C ARG A 1 24.64 -10.91 11.22
N TYR A 2 23.35 -10.68 11.30
CA TYR A 2 22.66 -10.38 12.58
C TYR A 2 22.72 -11.52 13.62
N MET A 3 22.88 -12.77 13.18
CA MET A 3 23.02 -13.91 14.10
C MET A 3 24.30 -13.82 14.96
N ASP A 4 25.37 -13.25 14.41
CA ASP A 4 26.66 -13.15 15.08
C ASP A 4 27.34 -11.79 14.81
N PRO A 5 26.77 -10.68 15.30
CA PRO A 5 27.18 -9.33 14.88
C PRO A 5 28.57 -8.92 15.38
N ARG A 6 29.06 -9.54 16.45
CA ARG A 6 30.35 -9.23 17.07
C ARG A 6 31.49 -10.11 16.59
N ASN A 7 31.26 -11.04 15.67
CA ASN A 7 32.28 -11.89 15.13
C ASN A 7 33.15 -11.14 14.11
N HIS A 8 34.40 -10.92 14.43
CA HIS A 8 35.37 -10.23 13.57
C HIS A 8 36.19 -11.20 12.70
N LYS A 9 36.08 -12.52 12.88
CA LYS A 9 36.89 -13.55 12.20
C LYS A 9 36.10 -14.26 11.09
N ALA A 10 34.80 -14.39 11.23
CA ALA A 10 33.95 -15.10 10.28
C ALA A 10 32.61 -14.37 10.13
N LEU A 11 31.85 -14.71 9.08
CA LEU A 11 30.50 -14.20 8.87
C LEU A 11 29.57 -14.60 10.04
N VAL A 12 29.69 -15.86 10.48
CA VAL A 12 28.96 -16.44 11.61
C VAL A 12 29.77 -17.61 12.21
N ASP A 13 29.69 -17.82 13.52
CA ASP A 13 30.20 -19.04 14.14
C ASP A 13 29.31 -20.24 13.77
N PRO A 14 29.88 -21.39 13.34
CA PRO A 14 29.09 -22.57 12.96
C PRO A 14 28.16 -23.12 14.06
N LYS A 15 28.46 -22.86 15.34
CA LYS A 15 27.57 -23.25 16.44
C LYS A 15 26.33 -22.34 16.52
N ILE A 16 26.52 -21.06 16.24
CA ILE A 16 25.45 -20.06 16.20
C ILE A 16 24.55 -20.32 14.99
N ASP A 17 25.13 -20.60 13.80
CA ASP A 17 24.37 -20.96 12.61
C ASP A 17 23.53 -22.22 12.84
N ARG A 18 24.10 -23.27 13.46
CA ARG A 18 23.34 -24.48 13.84
C ARG A 18 22.24 -24.25 14.85
N TYR A 19 22.38 -23.27 15.73
CA TYR A 19 21.34 -22.93 16.71
C TYR A 19 20.17 -22.22 16.05
N TRP A 20 20.44 -21.20 15.26
CA TRP A 20 19.37 -20.39 14.61
C TRP A 20 18.75 -21.08 13.40
N LYS A 21 19.53 -21.79 12.60
CA LYS A 21 19.10 -22.42 11.34
C LYS A 21 18.51 -21.39 10.36
N ASN A 22 17.61 -21.84 9.48
CA ASN A 22 16.81 -20.97 8.64
C ASN A 22 15.60 -20.41 9.40
N VAL A 23 15.05 -19.31 8.90
CA VAL A 23 13.91 -18.63 9.52
C VAL A 23 12.65 -19.51 9.46
N ASP A 24 11.98 -19.71 10.58
CA ASP A 24 10.80 -20.56 10.68
C ASP A 24 9.62 -20.03 9.89
N LEU A 25 9.36 -18.72 10.00
CA LEU A 25 8.27 -18.03 9.32
C LEU A 25 8.74 -16.67 8.81
N TYR A 26 8.59 -16.45 7.52
CA TYR A 26 8.89 -15.17 6.86
C TYR A 26 7.61 -14.57 6.27
N VAL A 27 7.25 -13.38 6.73
CA VAL A 27 5.99 -12.72 6.35
C VAL A 27 6.30 -11.42 5.61
N GLY A 28 5.72 -11.24 4.43
CA GLY A 28 5.93 -10.03 3.65
C GLY A 28 5.14 -10.00 2.36
N GLY A 29 4.96 -8.80 1.81
CA GLY A 29 4.20 -8.60 0.59
C GLY A 29 4.89 -9.16 -0.66
N THR A 30 4.09 -9.50 -1.66
CA THR A 30 4.54 -10.03 -2.96
C THR A 30 5.38 -9.04 -3.77
N GLU A 31 5.29 -7.75 -3.49
CA GLU A 31 6.08 -6.69 -4.12
C GLU A 31 7.59 -6.81 -3.88
N HIS A 32 7.99 -7.58 -2.88
CA HIS A 32 9.40 -7.85 -2.58
C HIS A 32 9.94 -9.13 -3.26
N ALA A 33 9.10 -9.86 -3.99
CA ALA A 33 9.44 -11.16 -4.58
C ALA A 33 10.59 -11.07 -5.60
N THR A 34 10.55 -10.08 -6.48
CA THR A 34 11.54 -9.90 -7.56
C THR A 34 12.88 -9.34 -7.10
N GLY A 35 12.92 -8.62 -6.01
CA GLY A 35 14.16 -8.05 -5.46
C GLY A 35 14.65 -8.84 -4.27
N HIS A 36 14.10 -8.55 -3.12
CA HIS A 36 14.56 -9.06 -1.84
C HIS A 36 14.55 -10.61 -1.76
N LEU A 37 13.48 -11.28 -2.18
CA LEU A 37 13.39 -12.74 -2.05
C LEU A 37 14.37 -13.47 -2.97
N ILE A 38 14.58 -12.99 -4.21
CA ILE A 38 15.58 -13.56 -5.11
C ILE A 38 16.97 -13.38 -4.53
N TYR A 39 17.32 -12.19 -4.07
CA TYR A 39 18.64 -11.95 -3.49
C TYR A 39 18.88 -12.74 -2.20
N SER A 40 17.90 -12.84 -1.32
CA SER A 40 18.05 -13.61 -0.07
C SER A 40 18.30 -15.09 -0.35
N ARG A 41 17.58 -15.69 -1.31
CA ARG A 41 17.79 -17.08 -1.72
C ARG A 41 19.14 -17.26 -2.43
N PHE A 42 19.48 -16.39 -3.38
CA PHE A 42 20.75 -16.44 -4.10
C PHE A 42 21.94 -16.41 -3.14
N TRP A 43 21.98 -15.44 -2.22
CA TRP A 43 23.07 -15.32 -1.27
C TRP A 43 23.12 -16.47 -0.27
N ASN A 44 21.98 -16.95 0.19
CA ASN A 44 21.95 -18.08 1.13
C ASN A 44 22.46 -19.36 0.46
N LYS A 45 22.04 -19.67 -0.76
CA LYS A 45 22.52 -20.82 -1.53
C LYS A 45 24.02 -20.72 -1.82
N PHE A 46 24.50 -19.54 -2.22
CA PHE A 46 25.93 -19.31 -2.40
C PHE A 46 26.72 -19.56 -1.11
N LEU A 47 26.25 -19.06 0.02
CA LEU A 47 26.91 -19.31 1.32
C LEU A 47 26.84 -20.78 1.75
N TYR A 48 25.77 -21.49 1.38
CA TYR A 48 25.66 -22.92 1.58
C TYR A 48 26.68 -23.68 0.73
N ASP A 49 26.80 -23.39 -0.55
CA ASP A 49 27.78 -23.98 -1.46
C ASP A 49 29.22 -23.74 -1.01
N MET A 50 29.47 -22.58 -0.41
CA MET A 50 30.78 -22.22 0.16
C MET A 50 31.04 -22.84 1.55
N GLY A 51 30.09 -23.62 2.10
CA GLY A 51 30.19 -24.25 3.41
C GLY A 51 30.14 -23.27 4.60
N VAL A 52 29.64 -22.07 4.39
CA VAL A 52 29.48 -21.03 5.43
C VAL A 52 28.13 -21.19 6.16
N SER A 53 27.06 -21.44 5.43
CA SER A 53 25.74 -21.74 5.99
C SER A 53 25.44 -23.24 5.93
N ILE A 54 24.74 -23.75 6.94
CA ILE A 54 24.32 -25.15 6.98
C ILE A 54 22.95 -25.41 6.34
N MET A 55 22.22 -24.36 6.01
CA MET A 55 20.88 -24.45 5.43
C MET A 55 20.89 -23.94 3.98
N GLU A 56 20.36 -24.77 3.07
CA GLU A 56 20.26 -24.41 1.65
C GLU A 56 19.26 -23.29 1.40
N GLU A 57 18.10 -23.32 2.07
CA GLU A 57 17.05 -22.31 1.94
C GLU A 57 17.00 -21.37 3.15
N PRO A 58 16.82 -20.05 2.95
CA PRO A 58 16.82 -19.07 4.04
C PRO A 58 15.56 -19.15 4.93
N PHE A 59 14.44 -19.59 4.37
CA PHE A 59 13.13 -19.61 5.04
C PHE A 59 12.49 -21.00 4.97
N GLN A 60 11.85 -21.44 6.06
CA GLN A 60 11.07 -22.67 6.07
C GLN A 60 9.66 -22.46 5.51
N LYS A 61 9.04 -21.34 5.87
CA LYS A 61 7.70 -20.96 5.41
C LYS A 61 7.68 -19.48 5.03
N LEU A 62 7.20 -19.20 3.83
CA LEU A 62 6.93 -17.84 3.34
C LEU A 62 5.41 -17.62 3.28
N VAL A 63 4.95 -16.52 3.87
CA VAL A 63 3.55 -16.09 3.81
C VAL A 63 3.49 -14.71 3.15
N ASN A 64 2.83 -14.64 2.00
CA ASN A 64 2.51 -13.40 1.33
C ASN A 64 1.04 -13.06 1.58
N GLN A 65 0.76 -12.05 2.43
CA GLN A 65 -0.61 -11.69 2.81
C GLN A 65 -1.42 -11.04 1.66
N GLY A 66 -0.76 -10.69 0.57
CA GLY A 66 -1.34 -9.88 -0.49
C GLY A 66 -1.10 -8.38 -0.27
N MET A 67 -1.88 -7.55 -0.97
CA MET A 67 -1.75 -6.08 -0.92
C MET A 67 -2.94 -5.48 -0.21
N ILE A 68 -2.69 -4.50 0.65
CA ILE A 68 -3.75 -3.71 1.27
C ILE A 68 -4.48 -2.94 0.16
N GLN A 69 -5.81 -3.08 0.14
CA GLN A 69 -6.69 -2.36 -0.76
C GLN A 69 -7.30 -1.16 -0.04
N GLY A 70 -7.56 -0.11 -0.81
CA GLY A 70 -8.27 1.08 -0.36
C GLY A 70 -9.34 1.48 -1.35
N ARG A 71 -10.32 2.21 -0.86
CA ARG A 71 -11.32 2.82 -1.72
C ARG A 71 -10.70 4.05 -2.38
N SER A 72 -10.60 4.04 -3.71
CA SER A 72 -10.27 5.22 -4.51
C SER A 72 -11.54 5.95 -4.90
N ASN A 73 -11.50 7.27 -4.92
CA ASN A 73 -12.56 8.10 -5.45
C ASN A 73 -12.14 8.77 -6.75
N PHE A 74 -13.10 9.02 -7.62
CA PHE A 74 -12.87 9.59 -8.93
C PHE A 74 -13.71 10.82 -9.16
N VAL A 75 -13.08 11.83 -9.78
CA VAL A 75 -13.75 12.96 -10.42
C VAL A 75 -13.61 12.84 -11.93
N TYR A 76 -14.56 13.35 -12.68
CA TYR A 76 -14.62 13.21 -14.13
C TYR A 76 -14.42 14.56 -14.80
N ARG A 77 -13.24 14.78 -15.36
CA ARG A 77 -12.91 16.01 -16.08
C ARG A 77 -13.36 15.90 -17.54
N ILE A 78 -14.13 16.86 -18.02
CA ILE A 78 -14.45 17.00 -19.45
C ILE A 78 -13.15 17.32 -20.19
N LYS A 79 -12.85 16.56 -21.26
CA LYS A 79 -11.61 16.69 -22.01
C LYS A 79 -11.37 18.13 -22.46
N ASP A 80 -10.12 18.54 -22.41
CA ASP A 80 -9.63 19.85 -22.84
C ASP A 80 -10.29 21.05 -22.12
N THR A 81 -10.88 20.81 -20.93
CA THR A 81 -11.50 21.86 -20.11
C THR A 81 -11.03 21.81 -18.67
N HIS A 82 -11.46 22.79 -17.86
CA HIS A 82 -11.33 22.80 -16.39
C HIS A 82 -12.67 22.47 -15.70
N THR A 83 -13.62 21.88 -16.43
CA THR A 83 -14.94 21.53 -15.92
C THR A 83 -15.00 20.06 -15.53
N PHE A 84 -15.55 19.81 -14.36
CA PHE A 84 -15.74 18.46 -13.77
C PHE A 84 -17.23 18.16 -13.70
N VAL A 85 -17.63 16.98 -14.14
CA VAL A 85 -19.02 16.54 -14.16
C VAL A 85 -19.26 15.44 -13.14
N SER A 86 -20.37 15.52 -12.43
CA SER A 86 -20.80 14.54 -11.43
C SER A 86 -21.04 13.15 -12.05
N LEU A 87 -20.89 12.10 -11.24
CA LEU A 87 -20.88 10.68 -11.66
C LEU A 87 -22.03 10.30 -12.61
N ASN A 88 -23.29 10.61 -12.25
CA ASN A 88 -24.44 10.16 -13.04
C ASN A 88 -24.68 10.97 -14.31
N LEU A 89 -24.00 12.10 -14.47
CA LEU A 89 -24.07 12.95 -15.65
C LEU A 89 -22.92 12.71 -16.63
N LYS A 90 -21.89 11.94 -16.24
CA LYS A 90 -20.65 11.77 -16.99
C LYS A 90 -20.84 11.21 -18.41
N ASP A 91 -21.84 10.35 -18.60
CA ASP A 91 -22.08 9.67 -19.89
C ASP A 91 -22.61 10.63 -20.98
N GLN A 92 -22.95 11.87 -20.61
CA GLN A 92 -23.35 12.94 -21.52
C GLN A 92 -22.16 13.71 -22.09
N TYR A 93 -20.93 13.43 -21.63
CA TYR A 93 -19.70 14.18 -21.95
C TYR A 93 -18.55 13.22 -22.27
N ASP A 94 -17.59 13.68 -23.05
CA ASP A 94 -16.31 12.98 -23.20
C ASP A 94 -15.40 13.33 -22.02
N VAL A 95 -15.28 12.39 -21.07
CA VAL A 95 -14.61 12.64 -19.78
C VAL A 95 -13.38 11.77 -19.58
N THR A 96 -12.44 12.28 -18.79
CA THR A 96 -11.31 11.55 -18.25
C THR A 96 -11.48 11.39 -16.74
N PRO A 97 -11.53 10.15 -16.21
CA PRO A 97 -11.56 9.93 -14.77
C PRO A 97 -10.19 10.28 -14.15
N LEU A 98 -10.20 10.98 -13.03
CA LEU A 98 -9.02 11.33 -12.27
C LEU A 98 -9.22 10.93 -10.81
N HIS A 99 -8.19 10.34 -10.20
CA HIS A 99 -8.19 10.05 -8.76
C HIS A 99 -8.22 11.34 -7.95
N VAL A 100 -8.98 11.32 -6.88
CA VAL A 100 -9.08 12.42 -5.92
C VAL A 100 -8.79 11.93 -4.51
N ASP A 101 -8.20 12.80 -3.68
CA ASP A 101 -7.85 12.47 -2.31
C ASP A 101 -9.08 12.05 -1.50
N VAL A 102 -9.01 10.89 -0.86
CA VAL A 102 -10.11 10.35 -0.07
C VAL A 102 -10.51 11.24 1.11
N ASN A 103 -9.59 12.09 1.58
CA ASN A 103 -9.82 12.98 2.71
C ASN A 103 -10.72 14.19 2.37
N ILE A 104 -10.91 14.49 1.07
CA ILE A 104 -11.80 15.57 0.61
C ILE A 104 -13.11 15.03 0.00
N VAL A 105 -13.39 13.75 0.22
CA VAL A 105 -14.65 13.09 -0.17
C VAL A 105 -15.33 12.51 1.04
N SER A 106 -16.58 12.82 1.26
CA SER A 106 -17.38 12.29 2.36
C SER A 106 -18.71 11.74 1.85
N ASN A 107 -19.01 10.45 2.11
CA ASN A 107 -20.21 9.77 1.62
C ASN A 107 -20.44 9.99 0.11
N ASP A 108 -19.37 9.82 -0.67
CA ASP A 108 -19.31 10.02 -2.12
C ASP A 108 -19.47 11.45 -2.60
N ILE A 109 -19.61 12.40 -1.71
CA ILE A 109 -19.75 13.82 -2.04
C ILE A 109 -18.38 14.51 -1.92
N LEU A 110 -17.98 15.20 -2.99
CA LEU A 110 -16.77 15.98 -3.04
C LEU A 110 -16.94 17.31 -2.29
N ASP A 111 -15.94 17.65 -1.46
CA ASP A 111 -15.78 19.02 -0.96
C ASP A 111 -15.16 19.88 -2.07
N LEU A 112 -15.97 20.75 -2.67
CA LEU A 112 -15.56 21.56 -3.82
C LEU A 112 -14.48 22.58 -3.49
N GLU A 113 -14.54 23.18 -2.31
CA GLU A 113 -13.54 24.17 -1.89
C GLU A 113 -12.22 23.51 -1.52
N ALA A 114 -12.27 22.37 -0.83
CA ALA A 114 -11.09 21.56 -0.56
C ALA A 114 -10.46 21.06 -1.87
N PHE A 115 -11.24 20.66 -2.87
CA PHE A 115 -10.74 20.24 -4.18
C PHE A 115 -10.01 21.37 -4.92
N LYS A 116 -10.57 22.58 -4.95
CA LYS A 116 -9.91 23.75 -5.55
C LYS A 116 -8.62 24.12 -4.83
N ALA A 117 -8.56 23.91 -3.52
CA ALA A 117 -7.39 24.20 -2.70
C ALA A 117 -6.33 23.07 -2.77
N TRP A 118 -6.72 21.84 -3.14
CA TRP A 118 -5.85 20.68 -3.13
C TRP A 118 -4.67 20.78 -4.10
N ARG A 119 -4.93 21.35 -5.32
CA ARG A 119 -3.87 21.57 -6.31
C ARG A 119 -4.03 22.90 -7.05
N PRO A 120 -2.93 23.56 -7.40
CA PRO A 120 -2.97 24.83 -8.10
C PRO A 120 -3.76 24.80 -9.41
N GLU A 121 -3.67 23.69 -10.17
CA GLU A 121 -4.37 23.48 -11.43
C GLU A 121 -5.90 23.39 -11.31
N TYR A 122 -6.43 23.14 -10.10
CA TYR A 122 -7.87 23.02 -9.85
C TYR A 122 -8.50 24.30 -9.27
N LYS A 123 -7.70 25.35 -9.05
CA LYS A 123 -8.17 26.60 -8.47
C LYS A 123 -9.33 27.22 -9.24
N THR A 124 -9.34 27.06 -10.56
CA THR A 124 -10.39 27.57 -11.47
C THR A 124 -11.36 26.49 -11.92
N ALA A 125 -11.44 25.35 -11.20
CA ALA A 125 -12.32 24.25 -11.55
C ALA A 125 -13.79 24.68 -11.48
N GLU A 126 -14.54 24.32 -12.52
CA GLU A 126 -15.99 24.46 -12.61
C GLU A 126 -16.65 23.09 -12.44
N PHE A 127 -17.87 23.05 -11.93
CA PHE A 127 -18.54 21.80 -11.63
C PHE A 127 -19.96 21.74 -12.18
N ILE A 128 -20.29 20.64 -12.85
CA ILE A 128 -21.65 20.26 -13.22
C ILE A 128 -22.14 19.31 -12.14
N LEU A 129 -23.12 19.80 -11.37
CA LEU A 129 -23.60 19.16 -10.15
C LEU A 129 -24.89 18.38 -10.37
N GLU A 130 -25.16 17.40 -9.51
CA GLU A 130 -26.44 16.72 -9.35
C GLU A 130 -27.11 17.20 -8.06
N ASP A 131 -28.29 17.79 -8.17
CA ASP A 131 -29.05 18.33 -7.03
C ASP A 131 -28.20 19.20 -6.08
N GLY A 132 -27.31 20.02 -6.67
CA GLY A 132 -26.41 20.89 -5.93
C GLY A 132 -25.21 20.22 -5.27
N LYS A 133 -24.93 18.94 -5.56
CA LYS A 133 -23.81 18.17 -5.03
C LYS A 133 -22.98 17.57 -6.15
N TYR A 134 -21.69 17.37 -5.89
CA TYR A 134 -20.80 16.63 -6.79
C TYR A 134 -20.63 15.21 -6.24
N VAL A 135 -21.16 14.23 -6.96
CA VAL A 135 -21.02 12.82 -6.62
C VAL A 135 -19.80 12.24 -7.31
N CYS A 136 -18.88 11.68 -6.54
CA CYS A 136 -17.69 10.97 -7.02
C CYS A 136 -18.01 9.53 -7.43
N GLY A 137 -17.26 9.01 -8.40
CA GLY A 137 -17.15 7.58 -8.60
C GLY A 137 -16.22 6.95 -7.57
N TRP A 138 -16.25 5.61 -7.48
CA TRP A 138 -15.31 4.89 -6.62
C TRP A 138 -14.98 3.49 -7.16
N ALA A 139 -13.83 2.98 -6.74
CA ALA A 139 -13.41 1.59 -6.95
C ALA A 139 -12.53 1.12 -5.79
N ILE A 140 -12.46 -0.19 -5.59
CA ILE A 140 -11.49 -0.79 -4.68
C ILE A 140 -10.21 -1.07 -5.46
N GLU A 141 -9.12 -0.46 -5.03
CA GLU A 141 -7.82 -0.55 -5.70
C GLU A 141 -6.71 -0.80 -4.69
N LYS A 142 -5.52 -1.13 -5.17
CA LYS A 142 -4.32 -1.17 -4.32
C LYS A 142 -4.14 0.17 -3.62
N MET A 143 -3.95 0.13 -2.29
CA MET A 143 -3.63 1.33 -1.53
C MET A 143 -2.26 1.87 -1.94
N SER A 144 -2.21 3.10 -2.43
CA SER A 144 -0.96 3.78 -2.79
C SER A 144 -1.09 5.30 -2.78
N LYS A 145 0.03 5.98 -2.60
CA LYS A 145 0.06 7.46 -2.62
C LYS A 145 -0.36 8.02 -3.98
N SER A 146 -0.07 7.33 -5.08
CA SER A 146 -0.45 7.77 -6.43
C SER A 146 -1.95 7.66 -6.73
N MET A 147 -2.67 6.82 -5.97
CA MET A 147 -4.12 6.67 -6.07
C MET A 147 -4.88 7.56 -5.08
N PHE A 148 -4.16 8.31 -4.22
CA PHE A 148 -4.74 9.20 -3.19
C PHE A 148 -5.77 8.52 -2.29
N ASN A 149 -5.59 7.22 -2.05
CA ASN A 149 -6.47 6.36 -1.26
C ASN A 149 -5.80 5.83 0.02
N VAL A 150 -4.70 6.46 0.44
CA VAL A 150 -3.95 6.06 1.64
C VAL A 150 -4.64 6.59 2.89
N VAL A 151 -4.87 5.70 3.84
CA VAL A 151 -5.30 6.06 5.20
C VAL A 151 -4.06 6.19 6.07
N ASN A 152 -3.90 7.34 6.74
CA ASN A 152 -2.80 7.57 7.66
C ASN A 152 -3.08 6.86 9.00
N PRO A 153 -2.23 5.91 9.44
CA PRO A 153 -2.39 5.23 10.73
C PRO A 153 -2.48 6.19 11.92
N ASP A 154 -1.72 7.28 11.92
CA ASP A 154 -1.73 8.25 13.03
C ASP A 154 -3.12 8.86 13.25
N MET A 155 -3.82 9.22 12.17
CA MET A 155 -5.20 9.73 12.25
C MET A 155 -6.17 8.69 12.83
N ILE A 156 -5.98 7.42 12.49
CA ILE A 156 -6.82 6.33 13.01
C ILE A 156 -6.50 6.08 14.49
N VAL A 157 -5.22 6.13 14.86
CA VAL A 157 -4.78 5.98 16.26
C VAL A 157 -5.33 7.11 17.12
N GLU A 158 -5.28 8.35 16.66
CA GLU A 158 -5.87 9.49 17.38
C GLU A 158 -7.38 9.34 17.58
N LYS A 159 -8.09 8.84 16.55
CA LYS A 159 -9.55 8.75 16.58
C LYS A 159 -10.07 7.52 17.34
N TYR A 160 -9.40 6.38 17.23
CA TYR A 160 -9.91 5.09 17.72
C TYR A 160 -8.97 4.37 18.70
N GLY A 161 -7.74 4.82 18.83
CA GLY A 161 -6.70 4.19 19.65
C GLY A 161 -5.88 3.14 18.88
N ALA A 162 -4.63 2.97 19.30
CA ALA A 162 -3.68 2.05 18.65
C ALA A 162 -4.10 0.58 18.76
N ASP A 163 -4.67 0.16 19.90
CA ASP A 163 -5.11 -1.22 20.08
C ASP A 163 -6.28 -1.57 19.16
N THR A 164 -7.19 -0.62 18.95
CA THR A 164 -8.32 -0.80 18.02
C THR A 164 -7.82 -0.98 16.58
N LEU A 165 -6.85 -0.16 16.14
CA LEU A 165 -6.25 -0.29 14.82
C LEU A 165 -5.58 -1.67 14.67
N ARG A 166 -4.77 -2.10 15.63
CA ARG A 166 -4.07 -3.39 15.60
C ARG A 166 -5.02 -4.58 15.57
N MET A 167 -6.08 -4.52 16.39
CA MET A 167 -7.13 -5.55 16.41
C MET A 167 -7.86 -5.63 15.07
N TYR A 168 -8.16 -4.47 14.46
CA TYR A 168 -8.79 -4.41 13.15
C TYR A 168 -7.92 -5.00 12.05
N GLU A 169 -6.63 -4.68 12.03
CA GLU A 169 -5.67 -5.24 11.05
C GLU A 169 -5.54 -6.76 11.17
N MET A 170 -5.55 -7.29 12.39
CA MET A 170 -5.55 -8.75 12.63
C MET A 170 -6.83 -9.42 12.14
N PHE A 171 -7.93 -8.68 12.05
CA PHE A 171 -9.25 -9.18 11.62
C PHE A 171 -9.45 -9.12 10.09
N LEU A 172 -8.62 -8.38 9.35
CA LEU A 172 -8.81 -8.10 7.92
C LEU A 172 -8.66 -9.29 6.97
N GLY A 173 -8.41 -10.47 7.46
CA GLY A 173 -8.40 -11.67 6.63
C GLY A 173 -7.49 -12.77 7.13
N PRO A 174 -7.67 -13.98 6.62
CA PRO A 174 -6.79 -15.07 6.96
C PRO A 174 -5.39 -14.79 6.40
N VAL A 175 -4.39 -14.97 7.25
CA VAL A 175 -2.99 -15.09 6.86
C VAL A 175 -2.76 -16.59 6.64
N GLU A 176 -2.99 -17.06 5.41
CA GLU A 176 -2.76 -18.45 5.03
C GLU A 176 -1.39 -18.65 4.39
#